data_ad86de1ad9503537f7961154bd375927
#
_entry.id   ad86de1ad9503537f7961154bd375927
#
_cell.length_a   1.000
_cell.length_b   1.000
_cell.length_c   1.000
_cell.angle_alpha   90.00
_cell.angle_beta   90.00
_cell.angle_gamma   90.00
#
_symmetry.space_group_name_H-M   'P 1'
#
loop_
_entity.id
_entity.type
_entity.pdbx_description
1 polymer ?
#
loop_
_entity_poly.entity_id
_entity_poly.type
_entity_poly.pdbx_seq_one_letter_code
_entity_poly.pdbx_strand_id
1 'polypeptide(L)'
;GAIYSLAIQLRDPYINGNFKGEWIMDPDIFAQAFQVYWDAEYQIHIHVNGDAGLDMLLNNLEANMRRNPRYDHRMVVVHFAVSDKDQVKRIKRLGAIVSGNPYYVTALADMYSKEGLGPERADNMVRMADVEKAHISFSYHSDMPMAPGQPLFLMDCGVNRTTRSGRVAGKEQRVSREGALKAVTIEAAYSLGLEEEVGSIETGKLANFTILADNPISCKASEIKNIPIWGTIHEGRLFPIDHSNNVT
;
A
#
# COMPACT_ATOMS: atom_id res chain seq x y z
N GLY A 1 -12.49 4.71 -8.12
CA GLY A 1 -13.54 3.79 -7.69
C GLY A 1 -13.05 2.71 -6.77
N ALA A 2 -13.97 2.02 -6.09
CA ALA A 2 -13.62 0.91 -5.22
C ALA A 2 -13.31 -0.34 -6.05
N ILE A 3 -12.25 -1.05 -5.69
CA ILE A 3 -11.87 -2.29 -6.41
C ILE A 3 -12.94 -3.38 -6.24
N TYR A 4 -13.57 -3.47 -5.06
CA TYR A 4 -14.61 -4.46 -4.77
C TYR A 4 -15.88 -4.36 -5.62
N SER A 5 -16.19 -3.18 -6.17
CA SER A 5 -17.36 -2.98 -7.02
C SER A 5 -17.07 -3.17 -8.52
N LEU A 6 -15.84 -3.54 -8.89
CA LEU A 6 -15.38 -3.59 -10.29
C LEU A 6 -15.67 -2.27 -11.04
N ALA A 7 -15.53 -1.13 -10.35
CA ALA A 7 -15.80 0.20 -10.88
C ALA A 7 -14.55 1.09 -10.93
N ILE A 8 -13.35 0.51 -10.77
CA ILE A 8 -12.10 1.27 -10.90
C ILE A 8 -11.84 1.66 -12.35
N GLN A 9 -11.32 2.86 -12.57
CA GLN A 9 -11.02 3.36 -13.90
C GLN A 9 -9.78 2.68 -14.47
N LEU A 10 -9.97 1.99 -15.59
CA LEU A 10 -8.96 1.17 -16.26
C LEU A 10 -8.61 1.70 -17.65
N ARG A 11 -7.34 1.56 -18.06
CA ARG A 11 -6.88 1.79 -19.43
C ARG A 11 -7.58 0.83 -20.41
N ASP A 12 -7.57 -0.45 -20.06
CA ASP A 12 -8.23 -1.51 -20.81
C ASP A 12 -9.49 -1.98 -20.08
N PRO A 13 -10.55 -2.35 -20.82
CA PRO A 13 -11.81 -2.74 -20.20
C PRO A 13 -11.68 -3.99 -19.31
N TYR A 14 -12.66 -4.19 -18.45
CA TYR A 14 -12.86 -5.47 -17.79
C TYR A 14 -13.07 -6.57 -18.81
N ILE A 15 -12.68 -7.82 -18.49
CA ILE A 15 -12.65 -8.94 -19.46
C ILE A 15 -14.04 -9.30 -20.04
N ASN A 16 -15.11 -8.91 -19.38
CA ASN A 16 -16.48 -9.28 -19.76
C ASN A 16 -17.23 -8.15 -20.49
N GLY A 17 -16.54 -7.29 -21.23
CA GLY A 17 -17.21 -6.23 -22.00
C GLY A 17 -16.33 -5.03 -22.31
N ASN A 18 -16.97 -3.89 -22.57
CA ASN A 18 -16.31 -2.64 -22.89
C ASN A 18 -16.25 -1.66 -21.71
N PHE A 19 -16.75 -2.06 -20.55
CA PHE A 19 -16.76 -1.21 -19.36
C PHE A 19 -15.34 -1.01 -18.84
N LYS A 20 -14.98 0.24 -18.57
CA LYS A 20 -13.66 0.65 -18.09
C LYS A 20 -13.67 1.26 -16.69
N GLY A 21 -14.81 1.19 -16.00
CA GLY A 21 -15.00 1.78 -14.69
C GLY A 21 -15.66 3.17 -14.73
N GLU A 22 -15.79 3.77 -13.56
CA GLU A 22 -16.47 5.05 -13.37
C GLU A 22 -15.59 6.05 -12.61
N TRP A 23 -15.69 7.32 -12.94
CA TRP A 23 -15.09 8.40 -12.17
C TRP A 23 -15.96 8.70 -10.95
N ILE A 24 -15.42 8.56 -9.74
CA ILE A 24 -16.13 9.01 -8.51
C ILE A 24 -16.13 10.53 -8.43
N MET A 25 -15.04 11.16 -8.88
CA MET A 25 -14.90 12.61 -9.00
C MET A 25 -14.63 12.95 -10.45
N ASP A 26 -15.30 13.96 -10.94
CA ASP A 26 -15.05 14.50 -12.28
C ASP A 26 -13.58 14.92 -12.41
N PRO A 27 -12.88 14.55 -13.53
CA PRO A 27 -11.48 14.87 -13.73
C PRO A 27 -11.12 16.35 -13.63
N ASP A 28 -11.99 17.25 -14.09
CA ASP A 28 -11.74 18.69 -14.04
C ASP A 28 -11.90 19.23 -12.62
N ILE A 29 -12.89 18.73 -11.88
CA ILE A 29 -13.06 19.04 -10.44
C ILE A 29 -11.85 18.51 -9.65
N PHE A 30 -11.39 17.28 -9.97
CA PHE A 30 -10.19 16.73 -9.34
C PHE A 30 -8.96 17.60 -9.59
N ALA A 31 -8.75 18.06 -10.84
CA ALA A 31 -7.61 18.88 -11.19
C ALA A 31 -7.60 20.22 -10.42
N GLN A 32 -8.77 20.85 -10.30
CA GLN A 32 -8.93 22.10 -9.53
C GLN A 32 -8.65 21.88 -8.05
N ALA A 33 -9.23 20.85 -7.44
CA ALA A 33 -9.00 20.52 -6.03
C ALA A 33 -7.53 20.18 -5.76
N PHE A 34 -6.91 19.37 -6.63
CA PHE A 34 -5.50 19.02 -6.51
C PHE A 34 -4.61 20.27 -6.51
N GLN A 35 -4.86 21.22 -7.43
CA GLN A 35 -4.10 22.46 -7.51
C GLN A 35 -4.23 23.29 -6.23
N VAL A 36 -5.44 23.43 -5.67
CA VAL A 36 -5.69 24.20 -4.43
C VAL A 36 -4.85 23.63 -3.27
N TYR A 37 -4.91 22.32 -3.04
CA TYR A 37 -4.15 21.69 -1.96
C TYR A 37 -2.64 21.67 -2.25
N TRP A 38 -2.24 21.56 -3.51
CA TRP A 38 -0.84 21.66 -3.92
C TRP A 38 -0.25 23.04 -3.61
N ASP A 39 -0.96 24.11 -3.96
CA ASP A 39 -0.53 25.48 -3.73
C ASP A 39 -0.54 25.88 -2.25
N ALA A 40 -1.40 25.24 -1.47
CA ALA A 40 -1.43 25.38 -0.01
C ALA A 40 -0.39 24.49 0.71
N GLU A 41 0.51 23.83 -0.04
CA GLU A 41 1.62 23.01 0.44
C GLU A 41 1.22 21.78 1.27
N TYR A 42 -0.03 21.30 1.17
CA TYR A 42 -0.42 20.08 1.85
C TYR A 42 0.32 18.87 1.30
N GLN A 43 0.64 17.90 2.17
CA GLN A 43 0.92 16.54 1.76
C GLN A 43 -0.40 15.90 1.31
N ILE A 44 -0.46 15.45 0.06
CA ILE A 44 -1.71 14.99 -0.55
C ILE A 44 -1.70 13.46 -0.61
N HIS A 45 -2.72 12.82 -0.01
CA HIS A 45 -2.96 11.39 -0.09
C HIS A 45 -4.16 11.14 -1.00
N ILE A 46 -3.99 10.38 -2.08
CA ILE A 46 -5.02 10.18 -3.10
C ILE A 46 -5.39 8.70 -3.22
N HIS A 47 -6.66 8.40 -2.94
CA HIS A 47 -7.25 7.10 -3.25
C HIS A 47 -7.25 6.85 -4.76
N VAL A 48 -6.54 5.81 -5.22
CA VAL A 48 -6.51 5.41 -6.62
C VAL A 48 -6.28 3.90 -6.76
N ASN A 49 -7.24 3.22 -7.37
CA ASN A 49 -7.20 1.77 -7.55
C ASN A 49 -6.98 1.34 -9.00
N GLY A 50 -7.34 2.16 -9.99
CA GLY A 50 -7.21 1.83 -11.39
C GLY A 50 -6.07 2.55 -12.08
N ASP A 51 -5.49 1.92 -13.09
CA ASP A 51 -4.37 2.46 -13.87
C ASP A 51 -4.73 3.73 -14.65
N ALA A 52 -5.93 3.85 -15.23
CA ALA A 52 -6.38 5.10 -15.86
C ALA A 52 -6.56 6.22 -14.81
N GLY A 53 -7.06 5.90 -13.62
CA GLY A 53 -7.11 6.84 -12.50
C GLY A 53 -5.72 7.29 -12.05
N LEU A 54 -4.76 6.37 -12.05
CA LEU A 54 -3.37 6.67 -11.73
C LEU A 54 -2.73 7.58 -12.80
N ASP A 55 -3.03 7.38 -14.08
CA ASP A 55 -2.57 8.30 -15.14
C ASP A 55 -3.07 9.72 -14.93
N MET A 56 -4.37 9.86 -14.62
CA MET A 56 -4.94 11.17 -14.31
C MET A 56 -4.23 11.83 -13.13
N LEU A 57 -4.01 11.08 -12.04
CA LEU A 57 -3.28 11.55 -10.87
C LEU A 57 -1.87 12.02 -11.23
N LEU A 58 -1.10 11.17 -11.93
CA LEU A 58 0.29 11.48 -12.31
C LEU A 58 0.39 12.64 -13.31
N ASN A 59 -0.60 12.83 -14.19
CA ASN A 59 -0.68 13.97 -15.09
C ASN A 59 -0.88 15.27 -14.29
N ASN A 60 -1.76 15.27 -13.30
CA ASN A 60 -2.00 16.43 -12.44
C ASN A 60 -0.78 16.75 -11.57
N LEU A 61 -0.13 15.74 -11.00
CA LEU A 61 1.12 15.93 -10.26
C LEU A 61 2.21 16.55 -11.15
N GLU A 62 2.41 16.00 -12.35
CA GLU A 62 3.43 16.52 -13.28
C GLU A 62 3.12 17.95 -13.72
N ALA A 63 1.87 18.30 -13.99
CA ALA A 63 1.47 19.67 -14.33
C ALA A 63 1.74 20.65 -13.18
N ASN A 64 1.40 20.26 -11.95
CA ASN A 64 1.64 21.10 -10.77
C ASN A 64 3.13 21.22 -10.44
N MET A 65 3.91 20.15 -10.59
CA MET A 65 5.37 20.19 -10.44
C MET A 65 6.04 21.13 -11.45
N ARG A 66 5.53 21.21 -12.69
CA ARG A 66 6.04 22.16 -13.69
C ARG A 66 5.67 23.61 -13.36
N ARG A 67 4.47 23.82 -12.82
CA ARG A 67 3.94 25.16 -12.50
C ARG A 67 4.51 25.71 -11.18
N ASN A 68 4.55 24.88 -10.16
CA ASN A 68 4.98 25.22 -8.80
C ASN A 68 5.76 24.04 -8.19
N PRO A 69 7.08 23.92 -8.44
CA PRO A 69 7.88 22.79 -8.01
C PRO A 69 7.95 22.64 -6.49
N ARG A 70 7.71 21.43 -5.99
CA ARG A 70 7.84 21.03 -4.58
C ARG A 70 8.63 19.73 -4.50
N TYR A 71 9.88 19.78 -4.03
CA TYR A 71 10.81 18.64 -4.11
C TYR A 71 10.55 17.55 -3.06
N ASP A 72 10.07 17.92 -1.86
CA ASP A 72 9.70 16.99 -0.78
C ASP A 72 8.20 17.05 -0.50
N HIS A 73 7.39 16.90 -1.54
CA HIS A 73 5.93 16.97 -1.43
C HIS A 73 5.31 15.70 -0.85
N ARG A 74 6.00 14.57 -0.91
CA ARG A 74 5.58 13.24 -0.39
C ARG A 74 4.13 12.87 -0.75
N MET A 75 3.67 13.25 -1.95
CA MET A 75 2.32 12.89 -2.41
C MET A 75 2.19 11.36 -2.43
N VAL A 76 1.13 10.84 -1.80
CA VAL A 76 0.92 9.42 -1.60
C VAL A 76 -0.12 8.88 -2.57
N VAL A 77 0.27 7.88 -3.35
CA VAL A 77 -0.64 7.03 -4.12
C VAL A 77 -1.21 5.97 -3.17
N VAL A 78 -2.50 6.09 -2.80
CA VAL A 78 -3.13 5.20 -1.83
C VAL A 78 -3.84 4.04 -2.53
N HIS A 79 -3.75 2.83 -2.00
CA HIS A 79 -4.23 1.52 -2.47
C HIS A 79 -3.39 0.91 -3.58
N PHE A 80 -3.17 1.60 -4.68
CA PHE A 80 -2.30 1.15 -5.78
C PHE A 80 -2.65 -0.24 -6.32
N ALA A 81 -3.96 -0.52 -6.55
CA ALA A 81 -4.41 -1.86 -6.86
C ALA A 81 -4.02 -2.32 -8.27
N VAL A 82 -4.44 -1.62 -9.32
CA VAL A 82 -4.06 -1.92 -10.70
C VAL A 82 -3.16 -0.81 -11.24
N SER A 83 -2.00 -1.19 -11.74
CA SER A 83 -1.01 -0.24 -12.26
C SER A 83 -0.06 -0.95 -13.23
N ASP A 84 0.72 -0.18 -14.00
CA ASP A 84 1.72 -0.66 -14.93
C ASP A 84 3.13 -0.19 -14.60
N LYS A 85 4.13 -0.85 -15.20
CA LYS A 85 5.55 -0.55 -14.98
C LYS A 85 5.94 0.87 -15.42
N ASP A 86 5.29 1.42 -16.45
CA ASP A 86 5.51 2.80 -16.87
C ASP A 86 5.08 3.79 -15.79
N GLN A 87 3.98 3.48 -15.09
CA GLN A 87 3.48 4.31 -13.99
C GLN A 87 4.41 4.25 -12.77
N VAL A 88 4.99 3.10 -12.45
CA VAL A 88 6.03 3.00 -11.40
C VAL A 88 7.22 3.91 -11.73
N LYS A 89 7.67 3.92 -12.99
CA LYS A 89 8.74 4.84 -13.44
C LYS A 89 8.34 6.31 -13.30
N ARG A 90 7.08 6.64 -13.60
CA ARG A 90 6.56 8.01 -13.44
C ARG A 90 6.48 8.41 -11.97
N ILE A 91 5.98 7.54 -11.09
CA ILE A 91 5.95 7.76 -9.62
C ILE A 91 7.37 8.10 -9.13
N LYS A 92 8.38 7.29 -9.51
CA LYS A 92 9.77 7.54 -9.15
C LYS A 92 10.27 8.90 -9.63
N ARG A 93 10.05 9.20 -10.91
CA ARG A 93 10.51 10.47 -11.53
C ARG A 93 9.88 11.69 -10.88
N LEU A 94 8.63 11.57 -10.46
CA LEU A 94 7.85 12.67 -9.87
C LEU A 94 8.05 12.80 -8.35
N GLY A 95 8.77 11.89 -7.70
CA GLY A 95 9.01 11.92 -6.25
C GLY A 95 7.80 11.56 -5.40
N ALA A 96 6.78 10.93 -5.97
CA ALA A 96 5.64 10.42 -5.21
C ALA A 96 6.00 9.12 -4.48
N ILE A 97 5.23 8.80 -3.43
CA ILE A 97 5.37 7.60 -2.63
C ILE A 97 4.09 6.74 -2.71
N VAL A 98 4.15 5.50 -2.26
CA VAL A 98 3.03 4.56 -2.39
C VAL A 98 2.59 4.04 -1.03
N SER A 99 1.29 4.05 -0.75
CA SER A 99 0.69 3.31 0.35
C SER A 99 -0.19 2.20 -0.22
N GLY A 100 0.34 0.97 -0.25
CA GLY A 100 -0.32 -0.16 -0.89
C GLY A 100 -1.21 -0.96 0.06
N ASN A 101 -2.27 -1.58 -0.48
CA ASN A 101 -3.07 -2.55 0.26
C ASN A 101 -2.79 -3.98 -0.23
N PRO A 102 -1.84 -4.72 0.36
CA PRO A 102 -1.43 -6.03 -0.11
C PRO A 102 -2.53 -7.09 0.06
N TYR A 103 -3.51 -6.85 0.92
CA TYR A 103 -4.64 -7.77 1.13
C TYR A 103 -5.53 -7.92 -0.11
N TYR A 104 -5.57 -6.95 -1.02
CA TYR A 104 -6.32 -7.08 -2.27
C TYR A 104 -5.92 -8.34 -3.04
N VAL A 105 -4.66 -8.70 -3.06
CA VAL A 105 -4.17 -9.92 -3.71
C VAL A 105 -4.74 -11.17 -3.03
N THR A 106 -4.63 -11.23 -1.71
CA THR A 106 -5.16 -12.36 -0.93
C THR A 106 -6.67 -12.53 -1.09
N ALA A 107 -7.40 -11.42 -1.07
CA ALA A 107 -8.87 -11.45 -1.07
C ALA A 107 -9.47 -11.61 -2.47
N LEU A 108 -8.88 -11.01 -3.51
CA LEU A 108 -9.55 -10.77 -4.78
C LEU A 108 -8.90 -11.44 -5.99
N ALA A 109 -7.60 -11.81 -5.93
CA ALA A 109 -6.89 -12.29 -7.12
C ALA A 109 -7.52 -13.53 -7.75
N ASP A 110 -8.08 -14.46 -6.96
CA ASP A 110 -8.71 -15.66 -7.48
C ASP A 110 -9.99 -15.36 -8.29
N MET A 111 -10.82 -14.47 -7.76
CA MET A 111 -12.07 -14.07 -8.41
C MET A 111 -11.78 -13.17 -9.62
N TYR A 112 -10.93 -12.16 -9.44
CA TYR A 112 -10.67 -11.17 -10.49
C TYR A 112 -9.85 -11.70 -11.65
N SER A 113 -9.12 -12.81 -11.47
CA SER A 113 -8.49 -13.51 -12.58
C SER A 113 -9.51 -14.12 -13.56
N LYS A 114 -10.72 -14.44 -13.08
CA LYS A 114 -11.79 -15.11 -13.84
C LYS A 114 -12.88 -14.15 -14.31
N GLU A 115 -13.25 -13.16 -13.50
CA GLU A 115 -14.51 -12.42 -13.67
C GLU A 115 -14.32 -10.90 -13.87
N GLY A 116 -13.13 -10.36 -13.72
CA GLY A 116 -12.93 -8.91 -13.77
C GLY A 116 -11.73 -8.47 -14.58
N LEU A 117 -10.55 -8.69 -14.04
CA LEU A 117 -9.31 -8.16 -14.59
C LEU A 117 -8.61 -9.10 -15.57
N GLY A 118 -8.91 -10.42 -15.51
CA GLY A 118 -8.13 -11.46 -16.17
C GLY A 118 -6.88 -11.84 -15.37
N PRO A 119 -6.24 -12.98 -15.71
CA PRO A 119 -5.15 -13.56 -14.91
C PRO A 119 -3.98 -12.62 -14.73
N GLU A 120 -3.52 -11.99 -15.80
CA GLU A 120 -2.33 -11.14 -15.77
C GLU A 120 -2.51 -9.92 -14.88
N ARG A 121 -3.58 -9.13 -15.05
CA ARG A 121 -3.84 -7.94 -14.24
C ARG A 121 -4.12 -8.29 -12.78
N ALA A 122 -4.89 -9.37 -12.54
CA ALA A 122 -5.20 -9.83 -11.20
C ALA A 122 -3.95 -10.31 -10.44
N ASP A 123 -3.05 -11.04 -11.11
CA ASP A 123 -1.81 -11.52 -10.51
C ASP A 123 -0.80 -10.39 -10.29
N ASN A 124 -0.88 -9.31 -11.07
CA ASN A 124 -0.02 -8.13 -10.89
C ASN A 124 -0.63 -7.02 -10.04
N MET A 125 -1.81 -7.23 -9.43
CA MET A 125 -2.36 -6.27 -8.48
C MET A 125 -1.34 -5.93 -7.38
N VAL A 126 -1.35 -4.68 -6.95
CA VAL A 126 -0.47 -4.17 -5.88
C VAL A 126 0.98 -4.58 -6.15
N ARG A 127 1.55 -4.06 -7.25
CA ARG A 127 2.90 -4.43 -7.75
C ARG A 127 4.04 -3.82 -6.93
N MET A 128 4.11 -4.21 -5.67
CA MET A 128 5.03 -3.59 -4.71
C MET A 128 6.49 -4.00 -4.90
N ALA A 129 6.79 -5.15 -5.51
CA ALA A 129 8.18 -5.49 -5.83
C ALA A 129 8.77 -4.58 -6.92
N ASP A 130 7.95 -4.10 -7.87
CA ASP A 130 8.40 -3.11 -8.84
C ASP A 130 8.64 -1.74 -8.17
N VAL A 131 7.83 -1.38 -7.16
CA VAL A 131 8.01 -0.17 -6.32
C VAL A 131 9.30 -0.28 -5.50
N GLU A 132 9.52 -1.41 -4.81
CA GLU A 132 10.73 -1.70 -4.03
C GLU A 132 11.99 -1.63 -4.89
N LYS A 133 11.99 -2.31 -6.05
CA LYS A 133 13.12 -2.31 -7.00
C LYS A 133 13.43 -0.92 -7.58
N ALA A 134 12.41 -0.08 -7.71
CA ALA A 134 12.57 1.31 -8.13
C ALA A 134 13.07 2.22 -7.00
N HIS A 135 13.27 1.71 -5.79
CA HIS A 135 13.61 2.49 -4.60
C HIS A 135 12.64 3.67 -4.39
N ILE A 136 11.36 3.40 -4.49
CA ILE A 136 10.28 4.31 -4.11
C ILE A 136 9.89 3.97 -2.67
N SER A 137 9.77 4.99 -1.81
CA SER A 137 9.24 4.79 -0.47
C SER A 137 7.83 4.22 -0.54
N PHE A 138 7.56 3.16 0.23
CA PHE A 138 6.25 2.55 0.27
C PHE A 138 5.86 2.06 1.65
N SER A 139 4.60 2.23 1.99
CA SER A 139 3.97 1.72 3.20
C SER A 139 2.83 0.77 2.90
N TYR A 140 2.38 0.05 3.93
CA TYR A 140 1.17 -0.76 3.87
C TYR A 140 0.07 -0.17 4.73
N HIS A 141 -1.17 -0.33 4.27
CA HIS A 141 -2.36 -0.06 5.07
C HIS A 141 -3.38 -1.18 4.90
N SER A 142 -4.25 -1.36 5.90
CA SER A 142 -5.31 -2.38 5.89
C SER A 142 -6.62 -1.89 5.28
N ASP A 143 -6.83 -0.57 5.28
CA ASP A 143 -8.14 0.03 4.95
C ASP A 143 -9.24 -0.57 5.86
N MET A 144 -8.95 -0.66 7.16
CA MET A 144 -9.85 -1.26 8.13
C MET A 144 -11.24 -0.59 8.11
N PRO A 145 -12.34 -1.36 8.05
CA PRO A 145 -12.47 -2.80 8.36
C PRO A 145 -12.27 -3.76 7.16
N MET A 146 -11.82 -3.26 6.01
CA MET A 146 -11.65 -4.07 4.79
C MET A 146 -10.66 -5.23 5.00
N ALA A 147 -9.52 -4.97 5.63
CA ALA A 147 -8.60 -5.97 6.14
C ALA A 147 -8.38 -5.77 7.64
N PRO A 148 -7.95 -6.81 8.38
CA PRO A 148 -7.56 -6.65 9.77
C PRO A 148 -6.45 -5.61 9.95
N GLY A 149 -6.54 -4.77 10.99
CA GLY A 149 -5.50 -3.82 11.38
C GLY A 149 -4.29 -4.51 12.02
N GLN A 150 -3.73 -5.51 11.35
CA GLN A 150 -2.64 -6.36 11.83
C GLN A 150 -1.41 -6.23 10.94
N PRO A 151 -0.36 -5.48 11.34
CA PRO A 151 0.81 -5.24 10.51
C PRO A 151 1.52 -6.51 10.03
N LEU A 152 1.68 -7.52 10.89
CA LEU A 152 2.29 -8.80 10.51
C LEU A 152 1.47 -9.55 9.43
N PHE A 153 0.15 -9.42 9.45
CA PHE A 153 -0.70 -9.96 8.40
C PHE A 153 -0.51 -9.23 7.07
N LEU A 154 -0.35 -7.92 7.07
CA LEU A 154 -0.05 -7.15 5.86
C LEU A 154 1.34 -7.49 5.31
N MET A 155 2.33 -7.70 6.18
CA MET A 155 3.66 -8.22 5.78
C MET A 155 3.52 -9.59 5.11
N ASP A 156 2.76 -10.53 5.70
CA ASP A 156 2.50 -11.88 5.14
C ASP A 156 1.88 -11.77 3.74
N CYS A 157 0.88 -10.91 3.55
CA CYS A 157 0.24 -10.67 2.26
C CYS A 157 1.25 -10.19 1.20
N GLY A 158 2.13 -9.25 1.53
CA GLY A 158 3.12 -8.70 0.61
C GLY A 158 4.26 -9.65 0.28
N VAL A 159 4.75 -10.40 1.28
CA VAL A 159 5.86 -11.36 1.15
C VAL A 159 5.44 -12.65 0.46
N ASN A 160 4.29 -13.21 0.83
CA ASN A 160 3.85 -14.53 0.35
C ASN A 160 2.92 -14.45 -0.87
N ARG A 161 2.09 -13.41 -0.97
CA ARG A 161 1.07 -13.23 -2.03
C ARG A 161 0.17 -14.45 -2.19
N THR A 162 -0.16 -15.08 -1.08
CA THR A 162 -1.02 -16.27 -1.06
C THR A 162 -2.48 -15.83 -1.11
N THR A 163 -3.23 -16.35 -2.08
CA THR A 163 -4.66 -16.10 -2.24
C THR A 163 -5.49 -16.98 -1.30
N ARG A 164 -6.81 -16.76 -1.26
CA ARG A 164 -7.72 -17.60 -0.46
C ARG A 164 -7.72 -19.07 -0.88
N SER A 165 -7.48 -19.37 -2.15
CA SER A 165 -7.36 -20.76 -2.64
C SER A 165 -6.01 -21.41 -2.33
N GLY A 166 -5.06 -20.68 -1.76
CA GLY A 166 -3.72 -21.15 -1.45
C GLY A 166 -2.71 -21.02 -2.60
N ARG A 167 -3.12 -20.53 -3.79
CA ARG A 167 -2.16 -20.28 -4.86
C ARG A 167 -1.36 -19.00 -4.60
N VAL A 168 -0.21 -18.87 -5.23
CA VAL A 168 0.59 -17.66 -5.23
C VAL A 168 0.25 -16.82 -6.47
N ALA A 169 -0.23 -15.59 -6.26
CA ALA A 169 -0.54 -14.66 -7.33
C ALA A 169 0.65 -13.72 -7.59
N GLY A 170 1.20 -13.75 -8.82
CA GLY A 170 2.29 -12.87 -9.24
C GLY A 170 3.51 -12.96 -8.34
N LYS A 171 4.18 -14.11 -8.31
CA LYS A 171 5.37 -14.35 -7.46
C LYS A 171 6.49 -13.32 -7.64
N GLU A 172 6.57 -12.69 -8.82
CA GLU A 172 7.54 -11.65 -9.16
C GLU A 172 7.27 -10.33 -8.42
N GLN A 173 6.06 -10.18 -7.89
CA GLN A 173 5.62 -9.01 -7.11
C GLN A 173 5.73 -9.22 -5.60
N ARG A 174 6.36 -10.30 -5.14
CA ARG A 174 6.73 -10.47 -3.75
C ARG A 174 7.76 -9.42 -3.35
N VAL A 175 7.55 -8.78 -2.22
CA VAL A 175 8.55 -7.87 -1.62
C VAL A 175 9.52 -8.64 -0.73
N SER A 176 10.65 -8.03 -0.44
CA SER A 176 11.57 -8.55 0.58
C SER A 176 10.93 -8.48 1.97
N ARG A 177 11.41 -9.30 2.91
CA ARG A 177 10.92 -9.23 4.30
C ARG A 177 11.30 -7.93 4.97
N GLU A 178 12.51 -7.44 4.69
CA GLU A 178 13.01 -6.16 5.15
C GLU A 178 12.15 -5.01 4.60
N GLY A 179 11.81 -5.05 3.31
CA GLY A 179 10.91 -4.08 2.68
C GLY A 179 9.52 -4.10 3.32
N ALA A 180 8.96 -5.30 3.55
CA ALA A 180 7.67 -5.46 4.20
C ALA A 180 7.68 -4.96 5.67
N LEU A 181 8.76 -5.21 6.41
CA LEU A 181 8.91 -4.69 7.78
C LEU A 181 9.02 -3.17 7.78
N LYS A 182 9.83 -2.59 6.90
CA LYS A 182 9.92 -1.13 6.75
C LYS A 182 8.56 -0.52 6.37
N ALA A 183 7.80 -1.18 5.50
CA ALA A 183 6.49 -0.71 5.05
C ALA A 183 5.44 -0.60 6.16
N VAL A 184 5.60 -1.31 7.27
CA VAL A 184 4.71 -1.24 8.44
C VAL A 184 5.37 -0.52 9.65
N THR A 185 6.57 0.04 9.45
CA THR A 185 7.32 0.76 10.49
C THR A 185 7.81 2.11 9.97
N ILE A 186 9.07 2.25 9.61
CA ILE A 186 9.69 3.53 9.25
C ILE A 186 9.09 4.15 7.96
N GLU A 187 8.78 3.36 6.95
CA GLU A 187 8.17 3.88 5.72
C GLU A 187 6.71 4.30 5.95
N ALA A 188 6.00 3.64 6.88
CA ALA A 188 4.68 4.08 7.32
C ALA A 188 4.77 5.41 8.07
N ALA A 189 5.74 5.55 8.99
CA ALA A 189 6.02 6.81 9.67
C ALA A 189 6.36 7.94 8.67
N TYR A 190 7.24 7.66 7.70
CA TYR A 190 7.62 8.61 6.65
C TYR A 190 6.42 9.08 5.82
N SER A 191 5.50 8.18 5.49
CA SER A 191 4.28 8.53 4.74
C SER A 191 3.32 9.45 5.52
N LEU A 192 3.50 9.55 6.83
CA LEU A 192 2.70 10.39 7.74
C LEU A 192 3.48 11.62 8.25
N GLY A 193 4.75 11.76 7.89
CA GLY A 193 5.63 12.84 8.41
C GLY A 193 6.04 12.64 9.88
N LEU A 194 6.06 11.39 10.37
CA LEU A 194 6.36 11.04 11.76
C LEU A 194 7.70 10.27 11.91
N GLU A 195 8.50 10.18 10.87
CA GLU A 195 9.75 9.41 10.86
C GLU A 195 10.81 9.89 11.82
N GLU A 196 10.76 11.16 12.23
CA GLU A 196 11.66 11.71 13.25
C GLU A 196 11.24 11.33 14.68
N GLU A 197 9.97 10.92 14.87
CA GLU A 197 9.41 10.59 16.18
C GLU A 197 9.28 9.08 16.41
N VAL A 198 8.91 8.31 15.38
CA VAL A 198 8.61 6.87 15.48
C VAL A 198 9.07 6.09 14.22
N GLY A 199 8.87 4.79 14.23
CA GLY A 199 9.08 3.91 13.07
C GLY A 199 10.45 3.21 13.04
N SER A 200 11.42 3.68 13.82
CA SER A 200 12.73 3.01 13.99
C SER A 200 13.20 3.10 15.44
N ILE A 201 14.16 2.24 15.80
CA ILE A 201 14.79 2.23 17.13
C ILE A 201 16.06 3.08 17.05
N GLU A 202 15.93 4.36 17.35
CA GLU A 202 17.01 5.33 17.29
C GLU A 202 16.95 6.25 18.51
N THR A 203 18.12 6.74 18.95
CA THR A 203 18.21 7.71 20.07
C THR A 203 17.47 8.99 19.70
N GLY A 204 16.61 9.45 20.58
CA GLY A 204 15.81 10.67 20.41
C GLY A 204 14.37 10.41 19.98
N LYS A 205 14.05 9.22 19.47
CA LYS A 205 12.67 8.85 19.11
C LYS A 205 11.89 8.33 20.33
N LEU A 206 10.57 8.36 20.21
CA LEU A 206 9.67 7.83 21.21
C LEU A 206 9.89 6.33 21.42
N ALA A 207 9.90 5.88 22.67
CA ALA A 207 10.04 4.47 23.02
C ALA A 207 8.72 3.71 22.77
N ASN A 208 8.37 3.56 21.49
CA ASN A 208 7.18 2.86 21.01
C ASN A 208 7.60 1.57 20.29
N PHE A 209 7.31 0.42 20.89
CA PHE A 209 7.75 -0.88 20.39
C PHE A 209 6.63 -1.91 20.42
N THR A 210 6.68 -2.86 19.48
CA THR A 210 5.97 -4.14 19.57
C THR A 210 6.99 -5.24 19.85
N ILE A 211 6.75 -6.04 20.89
CA ILE A 211 7.62 -7.15 21.29
C ILE A 211 7.05 -8.43 20.68
N LEU A 212 7.80 -9.02 19.79
CA LEU A 212 7.44 -10.25 19.06
C LEU A 212 8.14 -11.47 19.68
N ALA A 213 7.47 -12.62 19.68
CA ALA A 213 8.04 -13.87 20.15
C ALA A 213 9.04 -14.51 19.18
N ASP A 214 9.05 -14.09 17.90
CA ASP A 214 9.99 -14.56 16.88
C ASP A 214 10.36 -13.41 15.93
N ASN A 215 11.41 -13.59 15.16
CA ASN A 215 11.93 -12.59 14.24
C ASN A 215 11.24 -12.71 12.86
N PRO A 216 10.46 -11.71 12.40
CA PRO A 216 9.76 -11.74 11.13
C PRO A 216 10.68 -11.79 9.91
N ILE A 217 11.96 -11.43 10.06
CA ILE A 217 12.96 -11.47 8.99
C ILE A 217 13.50 -12.88 8.77
N SER A 218 13.67 -13.67 9.85
CA SER A 218 14.33 -14.98 9.79
C SER A 218 13.41 -16.20 9.95
N CYS A 219 12.19 -16.03 10.48
CA CYS A 219 11.22 -17.12 10.59
C CYS A 219 10.82 -17.70 9.21
N LYS A 220 10.07 -18.79 9.15
CA LYS A 220 9.46 -19.25 7.89
C LYS A 220 8.50 -18.18 7.37
N ALA A 221 8.53 -17.90 6.05
CA ALA A 221 7.71 -16.87 5.46
C ALA A 221 6.19 -17.06 5.74
N SER A 222 5.74 -18.33 5.74
CA SER A 222 4.34 -18.69 6.08
C SER A 222 3.94 -18.41 7.52
N GLU A 223 4.90 -18.20 8.40
CA GLU A 223 4.66 -17.99 9.84
C GLU A 223 4.64 -16.51 10.24
N ILE A 224 4.94 -15.58 9.34
CA ILE A 224 5.03 -14.13 9.66
C ILE A 224 3.76 -13.65 10.37
N LYS A 225 2.59 -13.94 9.82
CA LYS A 225 1.30 -13.51 10.41
C LYS A 225 0.94 -14.19 11.72
N ASN A 226 1.58 -15.32 12.02
CA ASN A 226 1.31 -16.15 13.21
C ASN A 226 2.28 -15.85 14.36
N ILE A 227 3.28 -14.96 14.16
CA ILE A 227 4.22 -14.60 15.22
C ILE A 227 3.45 -14.03 16.41
N PRO A 228 3.53 -14.64 17.59
CA PRO A 228 2.86 -14.11 18.76
C PRO A 228 3.41 -12.75 19.18
N ILE A 229 2.52 -11.82 19.51
CA ILE A 229 2.88 -10.54 20.09
C ILE A 229 2.88 -10.71 21.60
N TRP A 230 4.03 -10.50 22.24
CA TRP A 230 4.15 -10.61 23.70
C TRP A 230 3.59 -9.38 24.41
N GLY A 231 3.73 -8.21 23.80
CA GLY A 231 3.24 -6.95 24.33
C GLY A 231 3.65 -5.76 23.49
N THR A 232 3.24 -4.59 23.92
CA THR A 232 3.64 -3.31 23.33
C THR A 232 4.25 -2.40 24.40
N ILE A 233 5.12 -1.50 23.96
CA ILE A 233 5.62 -0.40 24.79
C ILE A 233 5.16 0.89 24.11
N HIS A 234 4.54 1.77 24.87
CA HIS A 234 4.13 3.10 24.42
C HIS A 234 4.75 4.15 25.35
N GLU A 235 5.58 5.00 24.78
CA GLU A 235 6.34 6.03 25.50
C GLU A 235 7.09 5.47 26.74
N GLY A 236 7.71 4.30 26.56
CA GLY A 236 8.46 3.61 27.63
C GLY A 236 7.59 2.81 28.62
N ARG A 237 6.27 2.90 28.54
CA ARG A 237 5.36 2.11 29.39
C ARG A 237 5.01 0.79 28.74
N LEU A 238 5.20 -0.31 29.47
CA LEU A 238 4.93 -1.67 29.01
C LEU A 238 3.43 -2.04 29.16
N PHE A 239 2.90 -2.64 28.09
CA PHE A 239 1.54 -3.21 28.02
C PHE A 239 1.67 -4.68 27.55
N PRO A 240 1.81 -5.65 28.48
CA PRO A 240 1.85 -7.06 28.13
C PRO A 240 0.48 -7.53 27.63
N ILE A 241 0.47 -8.47 26.68
CA ILE A 241 -0.76 -9.15 26.27
C ILE A 241 -1.01 -10.30 27.24
N ASP A 242 -2.17 -10.29 27.88
CA ASP A 242 -2.61 -11.41 28.71
C ASP A 242 -3.07 -12.57 27.83
N HIS A 243 -2.23 -13.61 27.74
CA HIS A 243 -2.55 -14.83 26.98
C HIS A 243 -3.43 -15.82 27.77
N SER A 244 -3.78 -15.53 29.02
CA SER A 244 -4.57 -16.43 29.87
C SER A 244 -6.05 -16.55 29.45
N ASN A 245 -6.54 -15.61 28.61
CA ASN A 245 -7.93 -15.57 28.14
C ASN A 245 -8.16 -16.21 26.76
N ASN A 246 -7.17 -16.82 26.13
CA ASN A 246 -7.31 -17.53 24.84
C ASN A 246 -7.59 -19.03 25.05
N VAL A 247 -8.53 -19.36 25.92
CA VAL A 247 -9.10 -20.72 26.04
C VAL A 247 -10.59 -20.63 25.76
N THR A 248 -10.96 -20.71 24.47
CA THR A 248 -12.17 -21.43 23.99
C THR A 248 -12.11 -21.52 22.47
#